data_8fbd1a663e56c98057cf37afea066cdc
#
_entry.id   8fbd1a663e56c98057cf37afea066cdc
#
_cell.length_a   1.000
_cell.length_b   1.000
_cell.length_c   1.000
_cell.angle_alpha   90.00
_cell.angle_beta   90.00
_cell.angle_gamma   90.00
#
_symmetry.space_group_name_H-M   'P 1'
#
loop_
_entity.id
_entity.type
_entity.pdbx_description
1 polymer ?
#
loop_
_entity_poly.entity_id
_entity_poly.type
_entity_poly.pdbx_seq_one_letter_code
_entity_poly.pdbx_strand_id
1 'polypeptide(L)'
;MPLPKPADTAQTLPDALCWRQAMARLAEALQTRGVHPAEAVVLLPYAQLIQQARHAWAAQAGDTFFVPRFETTMNWASGLGGTLGLFTPSGDDLRMDVAVDMLTAASLLERAGLAGQQDALAGRLVEAAWSLGRVAAAVLPTERQAWSERLALSLGAGLDSPVLALEAAVGRIALAWAAASGYPSDRLFQAQPALFAVLEGFQAEPLTEALKAHFGGRSMSIPLCVSLEEMPLPLSPSLHAALDAEDEAERAAACVLAHVAQGRSPVALIAQDRQLTRRVSALLAERRIAMRDETGWKLSTTRAAASLMNLLRAMPWDASTDAVLDWLKNAPAFAAAAVTAAETELRKAGVRAWRELPTLPLPAFTATQPLAVQVNTLRNAFGRARPLAVWLRDMRVALQTAGQWEALAL
;
A
#
# COMPACT_ATOMS: atom_id res chain seq x y z
N MET A 1 7.63 -38.55 -18.02
CA MET A 1 8.93 -38.70 -17.35
C MET A 1 8.76 -38.25 -15.91
N PRO A 2 8.92 -39.12 -14.90
CA PRO A 2 8.76 -38.71 -13.51
C PRO A 2 9.93 -37.78 -13.11
N LEU A 3 9.60 -36.69 -12.40
CA LEU A 3 10.57 -35.77 -11.83
C LEU A 3 11.49 -36.50 -10.86
N PRO A 4 12.82 -36.24 -10.89
CA PRO A 4 13.74 -36.85 -9.92
C PRO A 4 13.37 -36.39 -8.51
N LYS A 5 13.33 -37.33 -7.57
CA LYS A 5 13.22 -37.04 -6.14
C LYS A 5 14.39 -36.15 -5.71
N PRO A 6 14.12 -35.11 -4.89
CA PRO A 6 15.21 -34.31 -4.36
C PRO A 6 16.14 -35.21 -3.55
N ALA A 7 17.43 -35.13 -3.86
CA ALA A 7 18.47 -35.79 -3.09
C ALA A 7 18.47 -35.21 -1.67
N ASP A 8 18.36 -36.09 -0.68
CA ASP A 8 18.41 -35.83 0.75
C ASP A 8 19.88 -35.47 1.14
N THR A 9 20.32 -34.30 0.74
CA THR A 9 21.49 -33.65 1.36
C THR A 9 20.94 -32.68 2.39
N ALA A 10 20.86 -33.12 3.61
CA ALA A 10 20.60 -32.30 4.80
C ALA A 10 21.74 -31.30 5.01
N GLN A 11 21.93 -30.38 4.08
CA GLN A 11 22.51 -29.07 4.37
C GLN A 11 21.44 -28.32 5.15
N THR A 12 21.67 -28.20 6.45
CA THR A 12 20.85 -27.36 7.34
C THR A 12 20.85 -25.97 6.72
N LEU A 13 19.71 -25.59 6.13
CA LEU A 13 19.54 -24.28 5.51
C LEU A 13 19.91 -23.21 6.55
N PRO A 14 20.62 -22.13 6.17
CA PRO A 14 20.97 -21.03 7.09
C PRO A 14 19.76 -20.54 7.91
N ASP A 15 18.57 -20.52 7.31
CA ASP A 15 17.31 -20.19 7.97
C ASP A 15 17.00 -21.07 9.18
N ALA A 16 17.18 -22.38 9.08
CA ALA A 16 16.91 -23.31 10.19
C ALA A 16 17.86 -23.08 11.37
N LEU A 17 19.10 -22.64 11.10
CA LEU A 17 20.07 -22.30 12.13
C LEU A 17 19.69 -21.02 12.86
N CYS A 18 19.32 -19.97 12.10
CA CYS A 18 18.88 -18.67 12.65
C CYS A 18 17.66 -18.85 13.57
N TRP A 19 16.67 -19.57 13.12
CA TRP A 19 15.47 -19.87 13.91
C TRP A 19 15.78 -20.68 15.16
N ARG A 20 16.62 -21.67 15.06
CA ARG A 20 17.02 -22.49 16.21
C ARG A 20 17.72 -21.66 17.28
N GLN A 21 18.67 -20.80 16.88
CA GLN A 21 19.37 -19.93 17.79
C GLN A 21 18.44 -18.88 18.42
N ALA A 22 17.54 -18.28 17.63
CA ALA A 22 16.57 -17.31 18.14
C ALA A 22 15.62 -17.96 19.17
N MET A 23 15.12 -19.16 18.89
CA MET A 23 14.22 -19.87 19.82
C MET A 23 14.96 -20.37 21.05
N ALA A 24 16.22 -20.78 20.95
CA ALA A 24 17.03 -21.15 22.12
C ALA A 24 17.25 -19.96 23.05
N ARG A 25 17.59 -18.77 22.52
CA ARG A 25 17.73 -17.54 23.31
C ARG A 25 16.41 -17.13 23.98
N LEU A 26 15.28 -17.30 23.27
CA LEU A 26 13.96 -17.02 23.84
C LEU A 26 13.66 -17.98 24.99
N ALA A 27 13.89 -19.28 24.83
CA ALA A 27 13.66 -20.30 25.84
C ALA A 27 14.52 -20.05 27.10
N GLU A 28 15.81 -19.74 26.92
CA GLU A 28 16.72 -19.37 27.99
C GLU A 28 16.23 -18.14 28.77
N ALA A 29 15.79 -17.11 28.04
CA ALA A 29 15.29 -15.89 28.66
C ALA A 29 14.00 -16.12 29.47
N LEU A 30 13.08 -16.95 28.98
CA LEU A 30 11.86 -17.33 29.69
C LEU A 30 12.22 -18.10 30.96
N GLN A 31 13.13 -19.07 30.88
CA GLN A 31 13.57 -19.86 32.01
C GLN A 31 14.29 -19.00 33.06
N THR A 32 15.24 -18.16 32.66
CA THR A 32 16.03 -17.31 33.56
C THR A 32 15.15 -16.31 34.31
N ARG A 33 14.09 -15.80 33.64
CA ARG A 33 13.18 -14.83 34.23
C ARG A 33 11.97 -15.46 34.95
N GLY A 34 11.83 -16.79 34.90
CA GLY A 34 10.72 -17.52 35.47
C GLY A 34 9.37 -17.17 34.83
N VAL A 35 9.36 -16.80 33.54
CA VAL A 35 8.17 -16.40 32.81
C VAL A 35 7.58 -17.59 32.06
N HIS A 36 6.27 -17.80 32.25
CA HIS A 36 5.55 -18.84 31.52
C HIS A 36 5.42 -18.44 30.02
N PRO A 37 5.67 -19.34 29.05
CA PRO A 37 5.62 -19.01 27.63
C PRO A 37 4.32 -18.34 27.19
N ALA A 38 3.16 -18.74 27.71
CA ALA A 38 1.87 -18.13 27.36
C ALA A 38 1.70 -16.66 27.80
N GLU A 39 2.55 -16.17 28.71
CA GLU A 39 2.57 -14.79 29.19
C GLU A 39 3.54 -13.90 28.45
N ALA A 40 4.30 -14.51 27.51
CA ALA A 40 5.26 -13.81 26.68
C ALA A 40 4.62 -13.41 25.35
N VAL A 41 4.94 -12.19 24.92
CA VAL A 41 4.64 -11.68 23.55
C VAL A 41 5.95 -11.56 22.80
N VAL A 42 5.99 -12.15 21.61
CA VAL A 42 7.15 -12.14 20.73
C VAL A 42 6.77 -11.44 19.43
N LEU A 43 7.29 -10.24 19.23
CA LEU A 43 7.06 -9.50 18.00
C LEU A 43 7.96 -9.99 16.88
N LEU A 44 7.35 -10.15 15.73
CA LEU A 44 7.97 -10.50 14.45
C LEU A 44 7.92 -9.33 13.48
N PRO A 45 8.97 -9.12 12.67
CA PRO A 45 8.99 -8.03 11.71
C PRO A 45 7.94 -8.19 10.59
N TYR A 46 7.55 -9.43 10.27
CA TYR A 46 6.59 -9.73 9.20
C TYR A 46 5.62 -10.84 9.60
N ALA A 47 4.35 -10.69 9.21
CA ALA A 47 3.29 -11.68 9.51
C ALA A 47 3.57 -13.06 8.89
N GLN A 48 4.24 -13.11 7.74
CA GLN A 48 4.64 -14.33 7.06
C GLN A 48 5.54 -15.23 7.91
N LEU A 49 6.29 -14.65 8.85
CA LEU A 49 7.20 -15.37 9.72
C LEU A 49 6.51 -16.04 10.92
N ILE A 50 5.23 -15.73 11.20
CA ILE A 50 4.51 -16.27 12.38
C ILE A 50 4.47 -17.78 12.38
N GLN A 51 4.19 -18.40 11.23
CA GLN A 51 4.13 -19.86 11.15
C GLN A 51 5.51 -20.51 11.30
N GLN A 52 6.54 -19.89 10.72
CA GLN A 52 7.92 -20.37 10.88
C GLN A 52 8.38 -20.27 12.33
N ALA A 53 8.08 -19.15 13.01
CA ALA A 53 8.37 -18.97 14.44
C ALA A 53 7.69 -20.04 15.30
N ARG A 54 6.41 -20.34 15.05
CA ARG A 54 5.67 -21.39 15.76
C ARG A 54 6.28 -22.77 15.55
N HIS A 55 6.63 -23.12 14.31
CA HIS A 55 7.28 -24.39 13.99
C HIS A 55 8.66 -24.49 14.66
N ALA A 56 9.46 -23.41 14.59
CA ALA A 56 10.79 -23.38 15.20
C ALA A 56 10.71 -23.50 16.73
N TRP A 57 9.72 -22.85 17.35
CA TRP A 57 9.47 -23.00 18.79
C TRP A 57 9.08 -24.43 19.15
N ALA A 58 8.13 -25.03 18.43
CA ALA A 58 7.73 -26.40 18.67
C ALA A 58 8.88 -27.40 18.56
N ALA A 59 9.77 -27.19 17.58
CA ALA A 59 10.97 -28.03 17.41
C ALA A 59 12.00 -27.85 18.56
N GLN A 60 12.04 -26.67 19.19
CA GLN A 60 12.95 -26.37 20.31
C GLN A 60 12.37 -26.81 21.67
N ALA A 61 11.06 -26.62 21.87
CA ALA A 61 10.41 -26.82 23.15
C ALA A 61 10.07 -28.30 23.44
N GLY A 62 10.21 -29.21 22.46
CA GLY A 62 9.86 -30.61 22.62
C GLY A 62 8.37 -30.81 22.93
N ASP A 63 8.07 -31.65 23.91
CA ASP A 63 6.69 -31.99 24.29
C ASP A 63 5.98 -30.90 25.12
N THR A 64 6.54 -29.72 25.28
CA THR A 64 5.89 -28.62 25.99
C THR A 64 4.85 -27.95 25.10
N PHE A 65 3.59 -27.96 25.54
CA PHE A 65 2.44 -27.47 24.76
C PHE A 65 2.22 -25.95 24.80
N PHE A 66 2.98 -25.21 25.58
CA PHE A 66 2.78 -23.77 25.73
C PHE A 66 3.61 -22.98 24.73
N VAL A 67 2.92 -22.23 23.88
CA VAL A 67 3.52 -21.44 22.81
C VAL A 67 3.45 -19.95 23.19
N PRO A 68 4.54 -19.19 23.08
CA PRO A 68 4.50 -17.73 23.18
C PRO A 68 3.56 -17.13 22.14
N ARG A 69 3.05 -15.94 22.40
CA ARG A 69 2.25 -15.22 21.42
C ARG A 69 3.17 -14.60 20.39
N PHE A 70 3.28 -15.25 19.22
CA PHE A 70 3.99 -14.73 18.07
C PHE A 70 3.06 -13.81 17.28
N GLU A 71 3.38 -12.51 17.22
CA GLU A 71 2.53 -11.48 16.66
C GLU A 71 3.34 -10.47 15.85
N THR A 72 2.67 -9.73 14.99
CA THR A 72 3.17 -8.42 14.55
C THR A 72 2.53 -7.32 15.40
N THR A 73 3.06 -6.10 15.36
CA THR A 73 2.48 -4.95 16.09
C THR A 73 1.00 -4.77 15.82
N MET A 74 0.59 -4.85 14.55
CA MET A 74 -0.81 -4.68 14.16
C MET A 74 -1.71 -5.85 14.54
N ASN A 75 -1.23 -7.10 14.40
CA ASN A 75 -1.98 -8.27 14.82
C ASN A 75 -2.20 -8.26 16.35
N TRP A 76 -1.17 -7.92 17.10
CA TRP A 76 -1.27 -7.80 18.56
C TRP A 76 -2.24 -6.70 18.97
N ALA A 77 -2.14 -5.50 18.39
CA ALA A 77 -3.07 -4.40 18.63
C ALA A 77 -4.52 -4.78 18.35
N SER A 78 -4.77 -5.49 17.25
CA SER A 78 -6.10 -5.98 16.88
C SER A 78 -6.62 -7.03 17.87
N GLY A 79 -5.74 -7.93 18.32
CA GLY A 79 -6.08 -8.99 19.28
C GLY A 79 -6.41 -8.48 20.68
N LEU A 80 -5.86 -7.35 21.11
CA LEU A 80 -6.18 -6.72 22.40
C LEU A 80 -7.59 -6.12 22.45
N GLY A 81 -8.24 -5.91 21.30
CA GLY A 81 -9.58 -5.37 21.23
C GLY A 81 -10.70 -6.31 21.67
N GLY A 82 -10.45 -7.61 21.82
CA GLY A 82 -11.49 -8.61 22.10
C GLY A 82 -12.57 -8.69 21.00
N THR A 83 -13.65 -9.44 21.25
CA THR A 83 -14.75 -9.61 20.27
C THR A 83 -15.63 -8.37 20.07
N LEU A 84 -15.55 -7.38 20.96
CA LEU A 84 -16.34 -6.13 20.90
C LEU A 84 -15.47 -4.88 20.72
N GLY A 85 -14.15 -5.02 20.66
CA GLY A 85 -13.22 -3.90 20.72
C GLY A 85 -12.45 -3.62 19.44
N LEU A 86 -13.09 -3.71 18.27
CA LEU A 86 -12.49 -3.12 17.06
C LEU A 86 -12.17 -1.65 17.36
N PHE A 87 -10.96 -1.23 17.00
CA PHE A 87 -10.63 0.18 17.04
C PHE A 87 -11.61 0.91 16.12
N THR A 88 -12.41 1.80 16.70
CA THR A 88 -13.33 2.66 15.95
C THR A 88 -12.70 4.04 15.91
N PRO A 89 -12.19 4.47 14.76
CA PRO A 89 -11.64 5.82 14.62
C PRO A 89 -12.71 6.86 14.88
N SER A 90 -12.35 7.96 15.52
CA SER A 90 -13.19 9.14 15.62
C SER A 90 -13.30 9.86 14.26
N GLY A 91 -14.18 10.87 14.13
CA GLY A 91 -14.52 11.45 12.84
C GLY A 91 -13.34 11.83 11.95
N ASP A 92 -12.36 12.53 12.53
CA ASP A 92 -11.21 13.08 11.79
C ASP A 92 -9.91 12.26 11.95
N ASP A 93 -9.91 11.10 12.60
CA ASP A 93 -8.71 10.29 12.78
C ASP A 93 -8.13 9.83 11.43
N LEU A 94 -6.81 9.74 11.35
CA LEU A 94 -6.10 9.12 10.23
C LEU A 94 -6.48 7.65 10.14
N ARG A 95 -6.98 7.22 8.98
CA ARG A 95 -7.44 5.84 8.73
C ARG A 95 -6.49 5.03 7.89
N MET A 96 -5.47 5.66 7.29
CA MET A 96 -4.60 5.06 6.28
C MET A 96 -5.40 4.50 5.09
N ASP A 97 -6.57 5.10 4.83
CA ASP A 97 -7.43 4.84 3.68
C ASP A 97 -7.44 6.08 2.78
N VAL A 98 -7.01 5.90 1.53
CA VAL A 98 -6.85 7.02 0.58
C VAL A 98 -8.14 7.80 0.41
N ALA A 99 -9.28 7.10 0.26
CA ALA A 99 -10.54 7.76 -0.05
C ALA A 99 -11.06 8.56 1.16
N VAL A 100 -11.01 7.99 2.35
CA VAL A 100 -11.48 8.63 3.58
C VAL A 100 -10.54 9.78 3.96
N ASP A 101 -9.24 9.53 3.93
CA ASP A 101 -8.25 10.54 4.33
C ASP A 101 -8.19 11.70 3.34
N MET A 102 -8.44 11.48 2.04
CA MET A 102 -8.60 12.57 1.07
C MET A 102 -9.80 13.48 1.37
N LEU A 103 -10.93 12.91 1.77
CA LEU A 103 -12.11 13.69 2.17
C LEU A 103 -11.83 14.50 3.46
N THR A 104 -11.18 13.86 4.43
CA THR A 104 -10.78 14.53 5.68
C THR A 104 -9.77 15.64 5.39
N ALA A 105 -8.77 15.39 4.54
CA ALA A 105 -7.78 16.39 4.12
C ALA A 105 -8.44 17.60 3.43
N ALA A 106 -9.39 17.38 2.54
CA ALA A 106 -10.16 18.44 1.90
C ALA A 106 -10.89 19.32 2.94
N SER A 107 -11.56 18.70 3.90
CA SER A 107 -12.24 19.40 5.01
C SER A 107 -11.27 20.17 5.92
N LEU A 108 -10.09 19.59 6.21
CA LEU A 108 -9.05 20.27 7.00
C LEU A 108 -8.49 21.49 6.27
N LEU A 109 -8.25 21.39 4.97
CA LEU A 109 -7.81 22.52 4.12
C LEU A 109 -8.86 23.61 4.05
N GLU A 110 -10.14 23.26 3.93
CA GLU A 110 -11.24 24.24 3.94
C GLU A 110 -11.29 24.99 5.26
N ARG A 111 -11.23 24.28 6.39
CA ARG A 111 -11.18 24.90 7.74
C ARG A 111 -9.95 25.78 7.95
N ALA A 112 -8.87 25.50 7.26
CA ALA A 112 -7.65 26.31 7.27
C ALA A 112 -7.68 27.50 6.29
N GLY A 113 -8.78 27.74 5.58
CA GLY A 113 -8.90 28.84 4.61
C GLY A 113 -8.26 28.54 3.24
N LEU A 114 -7.92 27.27 2.96
CA LEU A 114 -7.25 26.85 1.72
C LEU A 114 -8.22 26.11 0.76
N ALA A 115 -9.51 26.46 0.79
CA ALA A 115 -10.54 25.85 -0.04
C ALA A 115 -10.23 25.91 -1.54
N GLY A 116 -9.64 27.00 -2.03
CA GLY A 116 -9.27 27.16 -3.44
C GLY A 116 -8.10 26.29 -3.90
N GLN A 117 -7.35 25.68 -3.00
CA GLN A 117 -6.18 24.84 -3.29
C GLN A 117 -6.39 23.36 -2.94
N GLN A 118 -7.62 22.94 -2.58
CA GLN A 118 -7.92 21.58 -2.14
C GLN A 118 -7.45 20.52 -3.14
N ASP A 119 -7.73 20.69 -4.42
CA ASP A 119 -7.38 19.70 -5.46
C ASP A 119 -5.86 19.50 -5.60
N ALA A 120 -5.09 20.56 -5.36
CA ALA A 120 -3.63 20.52 -5.47
C ALA A 120 -2.96 20.00 -4.18
N LEU A 121 -3.54 20.29 -3.00
CA LEU A 121 -2.89 20.09 -1.71
C LEU A 121 -3.39 18.86 -0.95
N ALA A 122 -4.62 18.37 -1.18
CA ALA A 122 -5.19 17.26 -0.40
C ALA A 122 -4.32 15.99 -0.45
N GLY A 123 -3.84 15.60 -1.63
CA GLY A 123 -2.97 14.43 -1.76
C GLY A 123 -1.65 14.60 -1.00
N ARG A 124 -1.03 15.77 -1.09
CA ARG A 124 0.21 16.08 -0.36
C ARG A 124 0.01 16.11 1.15
N LEU A 125 -1.14 16.63 1.60
CA LEU A 125 -1.51 16.63 3.02
C LEU A 125 -1.67 15.20 3.54
N VAL A 126 -2.34 14.32 2.79
CA VAL A 126 -2.48 12.90 3.15
C VAL A 126 -1.12 12.20 3.23
N GLU A 127 -0.25 12.37 2.24
CA GLU A 127 1.09 11.77 2.24
C GLU A 127 1.93 12.24 3.44
N ALA A 128 1.91 13.53 3.73
CA ALA A 128 2.61 14.11 4.87
C ALA A 128 2.03 13.59 6.20
N ALA A 129 0.70 13.56 6.33
CA ALA A 129 0.02 13.07 7.51
C ALA A 129 0.27 11.56 7.74
N TRP A 130 0.31 10.74 6.70
CA TRP A 130 0.65 9.32 6.81
C TRP A 130 2.09 9.10 7.26
N SER A 131 3.02 9.89 6.75
CA SER A 131 4.42 9.84 7.16
C SER A 131 4.58 10.21 8.64
N LEU A 132 3.94 11.28 9.07
CA LEU A 132 3.93 11.72 10.47
C LEU A 132 3.13 10.76 11.36
N GLY A 133 2.04 10.19 10.88
CA GLY A 133 1.19 9.25 11.60
C GLY A 133 1.94 7.98 12.04
N ARG A 134 2.86 7.50 11.22
CA ARG A 134 3.74 6.36 11.59
C ARG A 134 4.62 6.68 12.79
N VAL A 135 5.13 7.91 12.86
CA VAL A 135 5.95 8.36 14.00
C VAL A 135 5.07 8.68 15.20
N ALA A 136 3.93 9.34 14.99
CA ALA A 136 2.97 9.66 16.05
C ALA A 136 2.42 8.40 16.75
N ALA A 137 2.17 7.33 15.99
CA ALA A 137 1.75 6.03 16.52
C ALA A 137 2.81 5.37 17.43
N ALA A 138 4.07 5.77 17.31
CA ALA A 138 5.17 5.32 18.17
C ALA A 138 5.34 6.20 19.43
N VAL A 139 4.56 7.26 19.59
CA VAL A 139 4.58 8.14 20.77
C VAL A 139 3.44 7.74 21.69
N LEU A 140 3.69 7.69 23.02
CA LEU A 140 2.62 7.48 23.99
C LEU A 140 1.47 8.46 23.75
N PRO A 141 0.21 8.01 23.78
CA PRO A 141 -0.94 8.88 23.54
C PRO A 141 -0.95 10.16 24.38
N THR A 142 -0.53 10.06 25.64
CA THR A 142 -0.46 11.19 26.59
C THR A 142 0.67 12.18 26.29
N GLU A 143 1.69 11.78 25.54
CA GLU A 143 2.86 12.61 25.20
C GLU A 143 2.80 13.15 23.77
N ARG A 144 1.81 12.73 23.00
CA ARG A 144 1.72 13.03 21.56
C ARG A 144 1.56 14.51 21.26
N GLN A 145 0.81 15.23 22.13
CA GLN A 145 0.67 16.67 22.01
C GLN A 145 2.02 17.38 22.20
N ALA A 146 2.75 17.06 23.28
CA ALA A 146 4.06 17.64 23.54
C ALA A 146 5.10 17.28 22.48
N TRP A 147 5.00 16.10 21.91
CA TRP A 147 5.82 15.67 20.76
C TRP A 147 5.53 16.58 19.53
N SER A 148 4.25 16.82 19.22
CA SER A 148 3.88 17.66 18.08
C SER A 148 4.34 19.11 18.24
N GLU A 149 4.26 19.67 19.44
CA GLU A 149 4.75 21.01 19.73
C GLU A 149 6.25 21.15 19.53
N ARG A 150 7.05 20.17 20.00
CA ARG A 150 8.49 20.15 19.75
C ARG A 150 8.83 20.06 18.26
N LEU A 151 8.12 19.19 17.53
CA LEU A 151 8.35 19.02 16.10
C LEU A 151 7.93 20.26 15.30
N ALA A 152 6.85 20.94 15.69
CA ALA A 152 6.39 22.18 15.07
C ALA A 152 7.46 23.29 15.14
N LEU A 153 8.18 23.40 16.25
CA LEU A 153 9.29 24.35 16.41
C LEU A 153 10.44 24.04 15.42
N SER A 154 10.77 22.76 15.27
CA SER A 154 11.82 22.34 14.35
C SER A 154 11.45 22.54 12.87
N LEU A 155 10.18 22.26 12.52
CA LEU A 155 9.67 22.49 11.16
C LEU A 155 9.55 24.00 10.85
N GLY A 156 9.18 24.82 11.83
CA GLY A 156 9.06 26.28 11.66
C GLY A 156 10.38 26.92 11.24
N ALA A 157 11.48 26.51 11.82
CA ALA A 157 12.81 27.10 11.55
C ALA A 157 13.29 26.95 10.08
N GLY A 158 12.69 26.06 9.28
CA GLY A 158 13.05 25.86 7.86
C GLY A 158 12.02 26.37 6.85
N LEU A 159 10.83 26.79 7.31
CA LEU A 159 9.69 27.11 6.45
C LEU A 159 9.22 28.57 6.58
N ASP A 160 10.05 29.46 7.10
CA ASP A 160 9.69 30.90 7.34
C ASP A 160 9.65 31.73 6.05
N SER A 161 10.05 31.18 4.92
CA SER A 161 10.00 31.88 3.64
C SER A 161 8.56 32.00 3.14
N PRO A 162 8.14 33.20 2.68
CA PRO A 162 6.83 33.39 2.04
C PRO A 162 6.60 32.45 0.84
N VAL A 163 7.66 32.02 0.16
CA VAL A 163 7.60 31.08 -0.98
C VAL A 163 7.16 29.70 -0.52
N LEU A 164 7.47 29.31 0.72
CA LEU A 164 7.14 28.01 1.32
C LEU A 164 5.88 28.07 2.21
N ALA A 165 5.09 29.13 2.12
CA ALA A 165 3.94 29.33 3.00
C ALA A 165 2.88 28.21 2.88
N LEU A 166 2.69 27.65 1.68
CA LEU A 166 1.76 26.52 1.46
C LEU A 166 2.31 25.23 2.02
N GLU A 167 3.57 24.94 1.81
CA GLU A 167 4.26 23.78 2.38
C GLU A 167 4.25 23.83 3.92
N ALA A 168 4.51 25.02 4.47
CA ALA A 168 4.43 25.25 5.92
C ALA A 168 3.01 25.01 6.47
N ALA A 169 1.98 25.47 5.73
CA ALA A 169 0.60 25.23 6.12
C ALA A 169 0.25 23.74 6.06
N VAL A 170 0.58 23.04 4.98
CA VAL A 170 0.39 21.60 4.84
C VAL A 170 1.12 20.85 5.95
N GLY A 171 2.38 21.18 6.22
CA GLY A 171 3.16 20.55 7.30
C GLY A 171 2.54 20.72 8.68
N ARG A 172 2.06 21.92 9.01
CA ARG A 172 1.37 22.20 10.28
C ARG A 172 0.05 21.45 10.40
N ILE A 173 -0.77 21.43 9.34
CA ILE A 173 -2.04 20.71 9.34
C ILE A 173 -1.80 19.20 9.46
N ALA A 174 -0.84 18.65 8.70
CA ALA A 174 -0.47 17.24 8.77
C ALA A 174 -0.01 16.84 10.17
N LEU A 175 0.83 17.66 10.81
CA LEU A 175 1.34 17.41 12.15
C LEU A 175 0.22 17.44 13.20
N ALA A 176 -0.64 18.45 13.16
CA ALA A 176 -1.79 18.57 14.05
C ALA A 176 -2.74 17.38 13.87
N TRP A 177 -3.00 16.99 12.64
CA TRP A 177 -3.85 15.84 12.32
C TRP A 177 -3.27 14.53 12.83
N ALA A 178 -1.99 14.27 12.56
CA ALA A 178 -1.31 13.07 13.05
C ALA A 178 -1.25 13.01 14.58
N ALA A 179 -1.02 14.14 15.25
CA ALA A 179 -0.95 14.20 16.71
C ALA A 179 -2.31 14.02 17.39
N ALA A 180 -3.39 14.54 16.79
CA ALA A 180 -4.74 14.42 17.32
C ALA A 180 -5.38 13.04 17.08
N SER A 181 -4.87 12.28 16.09
CA SER A 181 -5.44 10.99 15.71
C SER A 181 -5.19 9.90 16.75
N GLY A 182 -6.20 9.06 16.98
CA GLY A 182 -6.05 7.79 17.68
C GLY A 182 -5.53 6.71 16.73
N TYR A 183 -4.75 5.77 17.27
CA TYR A 183 -4.19 4.66 16.48
C TYR A 183 -4.56 3.31 17.11
N PRO A 184 -4.78 2.26 16.29
CA PRO A 184 -5.01 0.90 16.82
C PRO A 184 -3.91 0.45 17.77
N SER A 185 -2.67 0.89 17.52
CA SER A 185 -1.47 0.58 18.29
C SER A 185 -1.42 1.23 19.70
N ASP A 186 -2.27 2.23 19.97
CA ASP A 186 -2.31 2.89 21.29
C ASP A 186 -2.59 1.92 22.45
N ARG A 187 -3.33 0.85 22.16
CA ARG A 187 -3.63 -0.23 23.12
C ARG A 187 -2.39 -1.02 23.54
N LEU A 188 -1.36 -1.04 22.70
CA LEU A 188 -0.12 -1.76 23.01
C LEU A 188 0.61 -1.17 24.22
N PHE A 189 0.53 0.13 24.41
CA PHE A 189 1.10 0.82 25.57
C PHE A 189 0.34 0.52 26.89
N GLN A 190 -0.88 -0.02 26.80
CA GLN A 190 -1.66 -0.44 27.96
C GLN A 190 -1.46 -1.93 28.29
N ALA A 191 -0.84 -2.69 27.39
CA ALA A 191 -0.59 -4.10 27.59
C ALA A 191 0.46 -4.35 28.68
N GLN A 192 0.35 -5.51 29.36
CA GLN A 192 1.22 -5.89 30.47
C GLN A 192 1.81 -7.29 30.22
N PRO A 193 2.63 -7.50 29.16
CA PRO A 193 3.27 -8.78 28.96
C PRO A 193 4.29 -9.05 30.09
N ALA A 194 4.39 -10.31 30.55
CA ALA A 194 5.42 -10.68 31.53
C ALA A 194 6.83 -10.64 30.89
N LEU A 195 6.91 -11.00 29.59
CA LEU A 195 8.08 -10.81 28.73
C LEU A 195 7.63 -10.24 27.38
N PHE A 196 8.32 -9.20 26.92
CA PHE A 196 8.20 -8.62 25.60
C PHE A 196 9.48 -8.87 24.82
N ALA A 197 9.48 -9.83 23.90
CA ALA A 197 10.63 -10.15 23.06
C ALA A 197 10.41 -9.61 21.66
N VAL A 198 11.44 -9.04 21.05
CA VAL A 198 11.42 -8.57 19.67
C VAL A 198 12.42 -9.38 18.86
N LEU A 199 11.93 -10.09 17.84
CA LEU A 199 12.79 -10.69 16.82
C LEU A 199 13.17 -9.60 15.81
N GLU A 200 14.40 -9.13 15.89
CA GLU A 200 14.86 -8.00 15.09
C GLU A 200 15.06 -8.40 13.64
N GLY A 201 14.40 -7.67 12.72
CA GLY A 201 14.61 -7.74 11.29
C GLY A 201 15.68 -6.74 10.81
N PHE A 202 15.77 -6.52 9.51
CA PHE A 202 16.73 -5.61 8.90
C PHE A 202 16.41 -4.13 9.07
N GLN A 203 15.18 -3.79 9.45
CA GLN A 203 14.72 -2.40 9.59
C GLN A 203 14.20 -2.18 11.00
N ALA A 204 14.65 -1.09 11.63
CA ALA A 204 14.08 -0.64 12.87
C ALA A 204 12.68 -0.06 12.63
N GLU A 205 11.70 -0.50 13.43
CA GLU A 205 10.34 0.04 13.43
C GLU A 205 10.17 0.98 14.62
N PRO A 206 9.82 2.27 14.41
CA PRO A 206 9.72 3.24 15.50
C PRO A 206 8.78 2.80 16.64
N LEU A 207 7.64 2.17 16.31
CA LEU A 207 6.70 1.68 17.30
C LEU A 207 7.30 0.56 18.16
N THR A 208 8.01 -0.37 17.53
CA THR A 208 8.69 -1.47 18.26
C THR A 208 9.73 -0.92 19.21
N GLU A 209 10.55 0.06 18.79
CA GLU A 209 11.52 0.71 19.68
C GLU A 209 10.87 1.45 20.84
N ALA A 210 9.78 2.17 20.59
CA ALA A 210 9.00 2.83 21.63
C ALA A 210 8.42 1.83 22.65
N LEU A 211 7.91 0.69 22.19
CA LEU A 211 7.40 -0.38 23.07
C LEU A 211 8.52 -1.03 23.88
N LYS A 212 9.72 -1.23 23.29
CA LYS A 212 10.90 -1.72 24.04
C LYS A 212 11.25 -0.76 25.18
N ALA A 213 11.29 0.53 24.88
CA ALA A 213 11.55 1.55 25.90
C ALA A 213 10.43 1.58 26.96
N HIS A 214 9.17 1.48 26.56
CA HIS A 214 8.02 1.50 27.47
C HIS A 214 8.00 0.30 28.44
N PHE A 215 8.28 -0.92 27.93
CA PHE A 215 8.30 -2.12 28.75
C PHE A 215 9.62 -2.28 29.55
N GLY A 216 10.67 -1.56 29.18
CA GLY A 216 11.94 -1.48 29.93
C GLY A 216 12.53 -2.85 30.26
N GLY A 217 12.74 -3.16 31.53
CA GLY A 217 13.34 -4.42 31.98
C GLY A 217 12.60 -5.71 31.58
N ARG A 218 11.34 -5.59 31.19
CA ARG A 218 10.53 -6.71 30.65
C ARG A 218 10.77 -6.94 29.15
N SER A 219 11.48 -6.05 28.48
CA SER A 219 11.78 -6.17 27.06
C SER A 219 13.11 -6.87 26.79
N MET A 220 13.24 -7.48 25.61
CA MET A 220 14.49 -7.98 25.09
C MET A 220 14.46 -8.00 23.55
N SER A 221 15.65 -7.88 22.95
CA SER A 221 15.84 -8.05 21.51
C SER A 221 16.55 -9.37 21.23
N ILE A 222 16.09 -10.06 20.21
CA ILE A 222 16.70 -11.28 19.69
C ILE A 222 16.95 -11.07 18.20
N PRO A 223 18.22 -11.00 17.74
CA PRO A 223 18.50 -10.92 16.32
C PRO A 223 18.02 -12.19 15.61
N LEU A 224 17.25 -12.01 14.54
CA LEU A 224 16.76 -13.11 13.71
C LEU A 224 17.84 -13.59 12.71
N CYS A 225 18.76 -12.71 12.38
CA CYS A 225 19.87 -13.04 11.48
C CYS A 225 21.15 -13.34 12.28
N VAL A 226 21.84 -14.37 11.89
CA VAL A 226 23.21 -14.65 12.37
C VAL A 226 24.12 -13.56 11.81
N SER A 227 25.15 -13.19 12.56
CA SER A 227 26.23 -12.35 12.03
C SER A 227 26.76 -12.93 10.72
N LEU A 228 27.03 -12.09 9.72
CA LEU A 228 27.61 -12.52 8.45
C LEU A 228 28.95 -13.27 8.63
N GLU A 229 29.64 -13.04 9.75
CA GLU A 229 30.90 -13.70 10.12
C GLU A 229 30.67 -15.16 10.56
N GLU A 230 29.47 -15.48 11.07
CA GLU A 230 29.12 -16.84 11.54
C GLU A 230 28.46 -17.70 10.47
N MET A 231 28.04 -17.09 9.36
CA MET A 231 27.44 -17.81 8.26
C MET A 231 28.49 -18.32 7.28
N PRO A 232 28.63 -19.64 7.09
CA PRO A 232 29.40 -20.17 5.98
C PRO A 232 28.64 -19.85 4.67
N LEU A 233 28.84 -18.66 4.15
CA LEU A 233 28.26 -18.26 2.87
C LEU A 233 29.15 -18.77 1.73
N PRO A 234 28.71 -19.78 0.97
CA PRO A 234 29.35 -20.10 -0.30
C PRO A 234 28.90 -19.09 -1.37
N LEU A 235 28.84 -17.81 -1.01
CA LEU A 235 28.34 -16.77 -1.90
C LEU A 235 29.54 -16.02 -2.47
N SER A 236 29.74 -16.19 -3.79
CA SER A 236 30.50 -15.23 -4.58
C SER A 236 29.50 -14.24 -5.16
N PRO A 237 29.19 -13.12 -4.46
CA PRO A 237 28.30 -12.11 -5.01
C PRO A 237 28.94 -11.49 -6.24
N SER A 238 28.17 -11.32 -7.32
CA SER A 238 28.64 -10.62 -8.51
C SER A 238 27.85 -9.31 -8.65
N LEU A 239 28.58 -8.22 -8.91
CA LEU A 239 28.00 -6.92 -9.22
C LEU A 239 28.08 -6.67 -10.72
N HIS A 240 26.98 -6.35 -11.34
CA HIS A 240 26.89 -6.03 -12.74
C HIS A 240 26.45 -4.59 -12.93
N ALA A 241 27.24 -3.78 -13.59
CA ALA A 241 26.83 -2.46 -14.03
C ALA A 241 26.05 -2.60 -15.34
N ALA A 242 24.82 -2.08 -15.39
CA ALA A 242 24.01 -2.03 -16.59
C ALA A 242 24.19 -0.68 -17.31
N LEU A 243 24.06 -0.68 -18.63
CA LEU A 243 24.16 0.53 -19.45
C LEU A 243 22.86 1.37 -19.37
N ASP A 244 21.73 0.69 -19.31
CA ASP A 244 20.41 1.28 -19.20
C ASP A 244 19.42 0.28 -18.57
N ALA A 245 18.16 0.67 -18.43
CA ALA A 245 17.13 -0.17 -17.82
C ALA A 245 16.81 -1.44 -18.63
N GLU A 246 16.99 -1.45 -19.92
CA GLU A 246 16.79 -2.63 -20.76
C GLU A 246 17.93 -3.64 -20.58
N ASP A 247 19.19 -3.18 -20.62
CA ASP A 247 20.35 -4.02 -20.32
C ASP A 247 20.27 -4.61 -18.90
N GLU A 248 19.77 -3.85 -17.92
CA GLU A 248 19.53 -4.34 -16.56
C GLU A 248 18.49 -5.48 -16.56
N ALA A 249 17.37 -5.28 -17.26
CA ALA A 249 16.31 -6.29 -17.35
C ALA A 249 16.78 -7.56 -18.06
N GLU A 250 17.52 -7.44 -19.16
CA GLU A 250 18.06 -8.56 -19.92
C GLU A 250 19.08 -9.35 -19.08
N ARG A 251 19.99 -8.68 -18.36
CA ARG A 251 20.96 -9.32 -17.47
C ARG A 251 20.30 -10.03 -16.31
N ALA A 252 19.28 -9.40 -15.68
CA ALA A 252 18.51 -10.01 -14.62
C ALA A 252 17.77 -11.28 -15.11
N ALA A 253 17.11 -11.20 -16.28
CA ALA A 253 16.45 -12.35 -16.88
C ALA A 253 17.46 -13.45 -17.26
N ALA A 254 18.60 -13.11 -17.81
CA ALA A 254 19.68 -14.07 -18.14
C ALA A 254 20.21 -14.77 -16.87
N CYS A 255 20.38 -14.04 -15.78
CA CYS A 255 20.78 -14.60 -14.50
C CYS A 255 19.74 -15.63 -13.98
N VAL A 256 18.45 -15.31 -14.01
CA VAL A 256 17.37 -16.24 -13.66
C VAL A 256 17.41 -17.50 -14.51
N LEU A 257 17.54 -17.33 -15.84
CA LEU A 257 17.60 -18.46 -16.77
C LEU A 257 18.81 -19.36 -16.51
N ALA A 258 19.96 -18.78 -16.21
CA ALA A 258 21.18 -19.53 -15.86
C ALA A 258 21.00 -20.34 -14.57
N HIS A 259 20.35 -19.78 -13.54
CA HIS A 259 20.02 -20.49 -12.30
C HIS A 259 19.06 -21.66 -12.55
N VAL A 260 17.97 -21.42 -13.28
CA VAL A 260 16.98 -22.45 -13.62
C VAL A 260 17.60 -23.58 -14.45
N ALA A 261 18.44 -23.25 -15.44
CA ALA A 261 19.15 -24.24 -16.25
C ALA A 261 20.09 -25.14 -15.43
N GLN A 262 20.59 -24.65 -14.31
CA GLN A 262 21.44 -25.40 -13.36
C GLN A 262 20.63 -26.13 -12.28
N GLY A 263 19.30 -26.17 -12.42
CA GLY A 263 18.41 -26.82 -11.43
C GLY A 263 18.23 -26.05 -10.13
N ARG A 264 18.72 -24.81 -10.06
CA ARG A 264 18.58 -23.92 -8.89
C ARG A 264 17.27 -23.16 -9.00
N SER A 265 16.24 -23.66 -8.36
CA SER A 265 14.88 -23.11 -8.33
C SER A 265 14.27 -23.35 -6.94
N PRO A 266 13.48 -22.39 -6.40
CA PRO A 266 13.09 -21.11 -6.97
C PRO A 266 14.21 -20.07 -6.97
N VAL A 267 14.10 -19.06 -7.85
CA VAL A 267 14.99 -17.90 -7.90
C VAL A 267 14.22 -16.68 -7.42
N ALA A 268 14.75 -15.97 -6.43
CA ALA A 268 14.16 -14.72 -5.95
C ALA A 268 14.68 -13.52 -6.74
N LEU A 269 13.78 -12.69 -7.26
CA LEU A 269 14.07 -11.39 -7.84
C LEU A 269 13.62 -10.31 -6.85
N ILE A 270 14.56 -9.48 -6.39
CA ILE A 270 14.28 -8.33 -5.53
C ILE A 270 14.56 -7.07 -6.35
N ALA A 271 13.52 -6.32 -6.67
CA ALA A 271 13.62 -5.11 -7.48
C ALA A 271 12.98 -3.92 -6.76
N GLN A 272 13.63 -2.77 -6.82
CA GLN A 272 13.10 -1.51 -6.29
C GLN A 272 12.15 -0.85 -7.30
N ASP A 273 12.36 -1.08 -8.61
CA ASP A 273 11.57 -0.51 -9.68
C ASP A 273 10.57 -1.52 -10.27
N ARG A 274 9.32 -1.08 -10.34
CA ARG A 274 8.20 -1.86 -10.91
C ARG A 274 8.28 -1.97 -12.44
N GLN A 275 8.90 -1.03 -13.12
CA GLN A 275 9.07 -1.10 -14.58
C GLN A 275 10.08 -2.20 -14.92
N LEU A 276 11.19 -2.25 -14.18
CA LEU A 276 12.17 -3.32 -14.29
C LEU A 276 11.51 -4.70 -14.05
N THR A 277 10.74 -4.84 -12.97
CA THR A 277 10.03 -6.11 -12.67
C THR A 277 9.13 -6.56 -13.82
N ARG A 278 8.38 -5.61 -14.42
CA ARG A 278 7.51 -5.90 -15.58
C ARG A 278 8.30 -6.35 -16.79
N ARG A 279 9.42 -5.68 -17.06
CA ARG A 279 10.25 -6.00 -18.21
C ARG A 279 10.90 -7.37 -18.06
N VAL A 280 11.47 -7.67 -16.88
CA VAL A 280 12.01 -8.99 -16.57
C VAL A 280 10.94 -10.08 -16.68
N SER A 281 9.73 -9.82 -16.18
CA SER A 281 8.59 -10.75 -16.27
C SER A 281 8.24 -11.06 -17.73
N ALA A 282 8.21 -10.04 -18.60
CA ALA A 282 7.94 -10.21 -20.02
C ALA A 282 9.03 -11.07 -20.71
N LEU A 283 10.31 -10.79 -20.45
CA LEU A 283 11.44 -11.55 -20.99
C LEU A 283 11.43 -13.03 -20.52
N LEU A 284 11.08 -13.29 -19.27
CA LEU A 284 10.95 -14.65 -18.72
C LEU A 284 9.73 -15.38 -19.31
N ALA A 285 8.60 -14.67 -19.52
CA ALA A 285 7.40 -15.25 -20.14
C ALA A 285 7.65 -15.71 -21.58
N GLU A 286 8.43 -14.97 -22.37
CA GLU A 286 8.87 -15.39 -23.72
C GLU A 286 9.63 -16.73 -23.70
N ARG A 287 10.34 -16.98 -22.63
CA ARG A 287 11.06 -18.25 -22.36
C ARG A 287 10.25 -19.29 -21.61
N ARG A 288 8.94 -19.04 -21.39
CA ARG A 288 8.01 -19.92 -20.64
C ARG A 288 8.42 -20.19 -19.20
N ILE A 289 9.12 -19.25 -18.57
CA ILE A 289 9.42 -19.28 -17.14
C ILE A 289 8.31 -18.52 -16.41
N ALA A 290 7.61 -19.21 -15.53
CA ALA A 290 6.58 -18.58 -14.69
C ALA A 290 7.23 -17.75 -13.59
N MET A 291 6.79 -16.49 -13.44
CA MET A 291 7.17 -15.62 -12.33
C MET A 291 5.95 -15.34 -11.46
N ARG A 292 6.11 -15.48 -10.15
CA ARG A 292 5.12 -15.07 -9.17
C ARG A 292 5.52 -13.72 -8.59
N ASP A 293 4.69 -12.71 -8.81
CA ASP A 293 4.86 -11.38 -8.21
C ASP A 293 4.18 -11.34 -6.83
N GLU A 294 4.95 -11.43 -5.77
CA GLU A 294 4.47 -11.40 -4.37
C GLU A 294 3.92 -10.02 -3.97
N THR A 295 4.32 -8.96 -4.66
CA THR A 295 3.89 -7.59 -4.34
C THR A 295 2.55 -7.22 -4.96
N GLY A 296 2.08 -8.01 -5.91
CA GLY A 296 0.84 -7.79 -6.65
C GLY A 296 0.85 -6.51 -7.50
N TRP A 297 -0.30 -6.16 -8.04
CA TRP A 297 -0.51 -4.96 -8.86
C TRP A 297 -1.38 -3.96 -8.12
N LYS A 298 -1.00 -2.69 -8.14
CA LYS A 298 -1.89 -1.65 -7.63
C LYS A 298 -3.12 -1.57 -8.53
N LEU A 299 -4.32 -1.65 -7.97
CA LEU A 299 -5.58 -1.55 -8.71
C LEU A 299 -5.61 -0.30 -9.60
N SER A 300 -5.07 0.83 -9.11
CA SER A 300 -5.00 2.11 -9.85
C SER A 300 -4.21 2.03 -11.17
N THR A 301 -3.36 1.01 -11.36
CA THR A 301 -2.58 0.82 -12.61
C THR A 301 -3.22 -0.17 -13.56
N THR A 302 -4.39 -0.70 -13.22
CA THR A 302 -5.10 -1.66 -14.06
C THR A 302 -5.99 -0.98 -15.08
N ARG A 303 -6.25 -1.67 -16.20
CA ARG A 303 -7.20 -1.22 -17.21
C ARG A 303 -8.61 -1.06 -16.63
N ALA A 304 -8.99 -1.92 -15.70
CA ALA A 304 -10.24 -1.85 -14.98
C ALA A 304 -10.41 -0.53 -14.23
N ALA A 305 -9.42 -0.15 -13.43
CA ALA A 305 -9.45 1.12 -12.70
C ALA A 305 -9.43 2.32 -13.67
N ALA A 306 -8.66 2.26 -14.76
CA ALA A 306 -8.65 3.31 -15.77
C ALA A 306 -10.03 3.50 -16.42
N SER A 307 -10.73 2.40 -16.76
CA SER A 307 -12.09 2.46 -17.31
C SER A 307 -13.08 3.10 -16.34
N LEU A 308 -13.01 2.70 -15.06
CA LEU A 308 -13.86 3.29 -14.01
C LEU A 308 -13.56 4.78 -13.80
N MET A 309 -12.29 5.16 -13.72
CA MET A 309 -11.90 6.55 -13.51
C MET A 309 -12.24 7.44 -14.71
N ASN A 310 -12.12 6.93 -15.94
CA ASN A 310 -12.54 7.65 -17.14
C ASN A 310 -14.06 7.87 -17.14
N LEU A 311 -14.85 6.86 -16.76
CA LEU A 311 -16.29 7.04 -16.55
C LEU A 311 -16.56 8.15 -15.54
N LEU A 312 -15.96 8.08 -14.34
CA LEU A 312 -16.18 9.05 -13.27
C LEU A 312 -15.79 10.49 -13.68
N ARG A 313 -14.76 10.66 -14.50
CA ARG A 313 -14.36 11.98 -15.04
C ARG A 313 -15.29 12.49 -16.13
N ALA A 314 -15.91 11.60 -16.90
CA ALA A 314 -16.84 11.96 -17.98
C ALA A 314 -18.24 12.29 -17.46
N MET A 315 -18.66 11.81 -16.29
CA MET A 315 -20.04 11.93 -15.79
C MET A 315 -20.41 13.28 -15.18
N PRO A 316 -19.53 14.08 -14.50
CA PRO A 316 -19.89 15.36 -13.91
C PRO A 316 -20.48 16.33 -14.94
N TRP A 317 -21.40 17.20 -14.47
CA TRP A 317 -22.07 18.18 -15.34
C TRP A 317 -21.09 19.13 -16.05
N ASP A 318 -19.99 19.47 -15.39
CA ASP A 318 -18.93 20.34 -15.87
C ASP A 318 -17.77 19.58 -16.53
N ALA A 319 -17.93 18.30 -16.84
CA ALA A 319 -16.90 17.51 -17.48
C ALA A 319 -16.41 18.16 -18.78
N SER A 320 -15.09 18.15 -18.97
CA SER A 320 -14.49 18.60 -20.21
C SER A 320 -14.84 17.70 -21.38
N THR A 321 -14.85 18.24 -22.58
CA THR A 321 -15.03 17.47 -23.82
C THR A 321 -13.98 16.36 -23.94
N ASP A 322 -12.74 16.65 -23.56
CA ASP A 322 -11.65 15.64 -23.60
C ASP A 322 -11.92 14.48 -22.65
N ALA A 323 -12.40 14.73 -21.43
CA ALA A 323 -12.75 13.66 -20.49
C ALA A 323 -13.84 12.73 -21.02
N VAL A 324 -14.85 13.29 -21.68
CA VAL A 324 -15.92 12.48 -22.31
C VAL A 324 -15.39 11.70 -23.52
N LEU A 325 -14.58 12.32 -24.36
CA LEU A 325 -13.95 11.65 -25.51
C LEU A 325 -13.01 10.53 -25.09
N ASP A 326 -12.21 10.74 -24.04
CA ASP A 326 -11.31 9.71 -23.48
C ASP A 326 -12.09 8.50 -22.98
N TRP A 327 -13.22 8.73 -22.31
CA TRP A 327 -14.09 7.63 -21.90
C TRP A 327 -14.69 6.91 -23.10
N LEU A 328 -15.22 7.63 -24.11
CA LEU A 328 -15.83 7.05 -25.31
C LEU A 328 -14.83 6.22 -26.13
N LYS A 329 -13.58 6.69 -26.26
CA LYS A 329 -12.50 5.96 -26.96
C LYS A 329 -12.16 4.63 -26.30
N ASN A 330 -12.35 4.53 -24.99
CA ASN A 330 -12.07 3.34 -24.19
C ASN A 330 -13.30 2.46 -23.94
N ALA A 331 -14.45 2.81 -24.54
CA ALA A 331 -15.73 2.14 -24.35
C ALA A 331 -16.10 1.31 -25.60
N PRO A 332 -15.98 -0.03 -25.58
CA PRO A 332 -16.16 -0.90 -26.75
C PRO A 332 -17.53 -0.83 -27.41
N ALA A 333 -18.57 -0.41 -26.67
CA ALA A 333 -19.93 -0.28 -27.22
C ALA A 333 -20.08 0.88 -28.22
N PHE A 334 -19.16 1.84 -28.23
CA PHE A 334 -19.18 2.97 -29.15
C PHE A 334 -18.24 2.70 -30.34
N ALA A 335 -18.76 2.80 -31.54
CA ALA A 335 -17.96 2.56 -32.75
C ALA A 335 -16.83 3.59 -32.87
N ALA A 336 -15.59 3.12 -33.00
CA ALA A 336 -14.40 3.98 -33.05
C ALA A 336 -14.50 5.05 -34.13
N ALA A 337 -15.03 4.71 -35.33
CA ALA A 337 -15.24 5.66 -36.42
C ALA A 337 -16.21 6.80 -36.03
N ALA A 338 -17.29 6.48 -35.32
CA ALA A 338 -18.25 7.49 -34.86
C ALA A 338 -17.62 8.42 -33.81
N VAL A 339 -16.83 7.87 -32.88
CA VAL A 339 -16.12 8.67 -31.85
C VAL A 339 -15.08 9.57 -32.51
N THR A 340 -14.30 9.08 -33.48
CA THR A 340 -13.31 9.88 -34.22
C THR A 340 -13.98 11.00 -35.01
N ALA A 341 -15.12 10.73 -35.67
CA ALA A 341 -15.86 11.75 -36.40
C ALA A 341 -16.39 12.85 -35.44
N ALA A 342 -16.99 12.45 -34.33
CA ALA A 342 -17.44 13.37 -33.29
C ALA A 342 -16.28 14.21 -32.70
N GLU A 343 -15.13 13.59 -32.43
CA GLU A 343 -13.94 14.31 -31.97
C GLU A 343 -13.51 15.37 -32.98
N THR A 344 -13.52 15.04 -34.26
CA THR A 344 -13.15 15.99 -35.33
C THR A 344 -14.11 17.19 -35.37
N GLU A 345 -15.42 16.96 -35.27
CA GLU A 345 -16.43 18.03 -35.19
C GLU A 345 -16.22 18.91 -33.97
N LEU A 346 -16.03 18.31 -32.79
CA LEU A 346 -15.88 19.01 -31.51
C LEU A 346 -14.59 19.85 -31.47
N ARG A 347 -13.46 19.30 -31.94
CA ARG A 347 -12.18 20.01 -32.00
C ARG A 347 -12.22 21.15 -33.01
N LYS A 348 -12.86 20.96 -34.18
CA LYS A 348 -13.03 22.00 -35.19
C LYS A 348 -13.89 23.15 -34.65
N ALA A 349 -14.89 22.86 -33.84
CA ALA A 349 -15.76 23.87 -33.25
C ALA A 349 -15.18 24.48 -31.96
N GLY A 350 -14.07 23.97 -31.45
CA GLY A 350 -13.42 24.49 -30.22
C GLY A 350 -14.22 24.24 -28.95
N VAL A 351 -15.09 23.22 -28.90
CA VAL A 351 -15.92 22.88 -27.73
C VAL A 351 -15.05 22.32 -26.61
N ARG A 352 -14.91 23.07 -25.53
CA ARG A 352 -14.07 22.66 -24.39
C ARG A 352 -14.84 21.98 -23.28
N ALA A 353 -16.06 22.41 -23.02
CA ALA A 353 -16.94 21.81 -22.02
C ALA A 353 -18.10 21.09 -22.69
N TRP A 354 -18.34 19.83 -22.33
CA TRP A 354 -19.41 19.02 -22.94
C TRP A 354 -20.80 19.63 -22.82
N ARG A 355 -21.06 20.41 -21.77
CA ARG A 355 -22.31 21.15 -21.53
C ARG A 355 -22.61 22.22 -22.58
N GLU A 356 -21.63 22.66 -23.35
CA GLU A 356 -21.79 23.70 -24.38
C GLU A 356 -22.49 23.18 -25.64
N LEU A 357 -22.55 21.83 -25.84
CA LEU A 357 -23.17 21.22 -27.01
C LEU A 357 -24.63 21.62 -27.27
N PRO A 358 -25.52 21.72 -26.28
CA PRO A 358 -26.92 22.08 -26.51
C PRO A 358 -27.11 23.51 -27.03
N THR A 359 -26.12 24.37 -26.86
CA THR A 359 -26.17 25.80 -27.25
C THR A 359 -25.65 26.05 -28.66
N LEU A 360 -25.03 25.01 -29.27
CA LEU A 360 -24.44 25.10 -30.60
C LEU A 360 -25.39 24.73 -31.71
N PRO A 361 -25.27 25.30 -32.92
CA PRO A 361 -26.17 24.96 -34.05
C PRO A 361 -26.00 23.48 -34.42
N LEU A 362 -27.10 22.74 -34.36
CA LEU A 362 -27.17 21.28 -34.59
C LEU A 362 -26.65 20.79 -35.95
N PRO A 363 -26.82 21.51 -37.07
CA PRO A 363 -26.37 21.03 -38.36
C PRO A 363 -24.86 20.78 -38.48
N ALA A 364 -24.05 21.37 -37.56
CA ALA A 364 -22.60 21.22 -37.56
C ALA A 364 -22.12 19.95 -36.81
N PHE A 365 -23.01 19.22 -36.14
CA PHE A 365 -22.65 18.12 -35.20
C PHE A 365 -23.37 16.82 -35.53
N THR A 366 -23.36 16.41 -36.80
CA THR A 366 -24.11 15.22 -37.25
C THR A 366 -23.60 13.91 -36.66
N ALA A 367 -22.26 13.78 -36.47
CA ALA A 367 -21.65 12.60 -35.85
C ALA A 367 -21.70 12.67 -34.31
N THR A 368 -21.62 13.89 -33.74
CA THR A 368 -21.62 14.10 -32.28
C THR A 368 -22.99 13.91 -31.67
N GLN A 369 -24.07 14.31 -32.36
CA GLN A 369 -25.41 14.33 -31.79
C GLN A 369 -25.93 12.97 -31.28
N PRO A 370 -25.81 11.84 -32.02
CA PRO A 370 -26.22 10.53 -31.51
C PRO A 370 -25.47 10.10 -30.25
N LEU A 371 -24.16 10.37 -30.20
CA LEU A 371 -23.33 10.09 -29.02
C LEU A 371 -23.69 10.99 -27.86
N ALA A 372 -23.94 12.27 -28.10
CA ALA A 372 -24.34 13.22 -27.07
C ALA A 372 -25.64 12.84 -26.38
N VAL A 373 -26.63 12.35 -27.12
CA VAL A 373 -27.90 11.86 -26.56
C VAL A 373 -27.64 10.69 -25.60
N GLN A 374 -26.83 9.70 -26.02
CA GLN A 374 -26.53 8.53 -25.20
C GLN A 374 -25.73 8.92 -23.95
N VAL A 375 -24.68 9.71 -24.12
CA VAL A 375 -23.83 10.21 -23.02
C VAL A 375 -24.64 11.02 -22.03
N ASN A 376 -25.45 11.97 -22.48
CA ASN A 376 -26.25 12.82 -21.61
C ASN A 376 -27.31 12.03 -20.84
N THR A 377 -27.88 10.99 -21.45
CA THR A 377 -28.82 10.07 -20.77
C THR A 377 -28.15 9.41 -19.58
N LEU A 378 -26.91 8.91 -19.75
CA LEU A 378 -26.14 8.31 -18.66
C LEU A 378 -25.75 9.38 -17.61
N ARG A 379 -25.27 10.54 -18.03
CA ARG A 379 -24.84 11.63 -17.15
C ARG A 379 -25.96 12.16 -16.25
N ASN A 380 -27.20 12.16 -16.71
CA ASN A 380 -28.35 12.59 -15.91
C ASN A 380 -28.53 11.76 -14.63
N ALA A 381 -28.09 10.50 -14.63
CA ALA A 381 -28.10 9.66 -13.45
C ALA A 381 -27.09 10.11 -12.37
N PHE A 382 -26.05 10.87 -12.74
CA PHE A 382 -24.97 11.29 -11.82
C PHE A 382 -25.10 12.75 -11.36
N GLY A 383 -26.08 13.48 -11.83
CA GLY A 383 -26.23 14.92 -11.60
C GLY A 383 -26.72 15.34 -10.20
N ARG A 384 -26.97 14.42 -9.27
CA ARG A 384 -27.52 14.71 -7.93
C ARG A 384 -26.85 13.86 -6.85
N ALA A 385 -26.77 14.40 -5.64
CA ALA A 385 -26.40 13.63 -4.47
C ALA A 385 -27.42 12.50 -4.20
N ARG A 386 -26.94 11.28 -4.01
CA ARG A 386 -27.77 10.07 -3.83
C ARG A 386 -27.08 9.11 -2.85
N PRO A 387 -27.82 8.18 -2.23
CA PRO A 387 -27.22 7.11 -1.46
C PRO A 387 -26.20 6.31 -2.28
N LEU A 388 -25.10 5.88 -1.66
CA LEU A 388 -24.01 5.16 -2.33
C LEU A 388 -24.50 3.93 -3.12
N ALA A 389 -25.46 3.17 -2.58
CA ALA A 389 -26.01 2.00 -3.25
C ALA A 389 -26.66 2.35 -4.60
N VAL A 390 -27.31 3.52 -4.71
CA VAL A 390 -27.91 4.01 -5.96
C VAL A 390 -26.80 4.43 -6.92
N TRP A 391 -25.77 5.14 -6.44
CA TRP A 391 -24.60 5.52 -7.20
C TRP A 391 -23.89 4.31 -7.82
N LEU A 392 -23.63 3.28 -7.03
CA LEU A 392 -22.99 2.05 -7.51
C LEU A 392 -23.81 1.32 -8.57
N ARG A 393 -25.13 1.33 -8.43
CA ARG A 393 -26.05 0.77 -9.44
C ARG A 393 -25.96 1.55 -10.75
N ASP A 394 -26.03 2.88 -10.69
CA ASP A 394 -25.97 3.73 -11.87
C ASP A 394 -24.59 3.62 -12.57
N MET A 395 -23.50 3.53 -11.81
CA MET A 395 -22.15 3.24 -12.34
C MET A 395 -22.12 1.89 -13.07
N ARG A 396 -22.70 0.85 -12.48
CA ARG A 396 -22.79 -0.47 -13.12
C ARG A 396 -23.54 -0.39 -14.45
N VAL A 397 -24.68 0.29 -14.47
CA VAL A 397 -25.47 0.48 -15.71
C VAL A 397 -24.65 1.23 -16.76
N ALA A 398 -23.92 2.28 -16.39
CA ALA A 398 -23.10 3.04 -17.31
C ALA A 398 -21.94 2.20 -17.88
N LEU A 399 -21.27 1.39 -17.05
CA LEU A 399 -20.21 0.48 -17.48
C LEU A 399 -20.74 -0.64 -18.39
N GLN A 400 -21.94 -1.18 -18.10
CA GLN A 400 -22.60 -2.16 -18.96
C GLN A 400 -22.95 -1.56 -20.32
N THR A 401 -23.54 -0.35 -20.33
CA THR A 401 -23.88 0.37 -21.57
C THR A 401 -22.64 0.69 -22.40
N ALA A 402 -21.50 0.97 -21.76
CA ALA A 402 -20.22 1.23 -22.41
C ALA A 402 -19.51 -0.05 -22.88
N GLY A 403 -20.03 -1.25 -22.55
CA GLY A 403 -19.36 -2.53 -22.85
C GLY A 403 -18.10 -2.80 -22.03
N GLN A 404 -17.95 -2.12 -20.89
CA GLN A 404 -16.77 -2.20 -20.03
C GLN A 404 -16.95 -3.11 -18.81
N TRP A 405 -18.19 -3.50 -18.50
CA TRP A 405 -18.51 -4.24 -17.28
C TRP A 405 -17.92 -5.66 -17.26
N GLU A 406 -18.01 -6.40 -18.36
CA GLU A 406 -17.52 -7.77 -18.43
C GLU A 406 -16.01 -7.87 -18.16
N ALA A 407 -15.25 -6.88 -18.63
CA ALA A 407 -13.80 -6.79 -18.37
C ALA A 407 -13.44 -6.43 -16.91
N LEU A 408 -14.42 -5.97 -16.12
CA LEU A 408 -14.26 -5.65 -14.69
C LEU A 408 -14.70 -6.80 -13.79
N ALA A 409 -15.52 -7.71 -14.30
CA ALA A 409 -16.11 -8.80 -13.53
C ALA A 409 -15.22 -10.06 -13.47
N LEU A 410 -14.12 -10.08 -14.21
CA LEU A 410 -13.08 -11.12 -14.21
C LEU A 410 -11.99 -10.78 -13.21
#